data_2937f4eccc2678c314ac3c9e160f7f9e
#
_entry.id   2937f4eccc2678c314ac3c9e160f7f9e
#
_cell.length_a   1.000
_cell.length_b   1.000
_cell.length_c   1.000
_cell.angle_alpha   90.00
_cell.angle_beta   90.00
_cell.angle_gamma   90.00
#
_symmetry.space_group_name_H-M   'P 1'
#
loop_
_entity.id
_entity.type
_entity.pdbx_description
1 polymer ?
#
loop_
_entity_poly.entity_id
_entity_poly.type
_entity_poly.pdbx_seq_one_letter_code
_entity_poly.pdbx_strand_id
1 'polypeptide(L)'
;MLTTCHVAALANAVRLTVNQPTVLISAFRGMVKRCFLISEQSLGVPVEQIGACVQHGFMAALQARGYRADAEQQRAIDTLARWLQNWSTGRRGWLRKPAAGVYLWGGVGRGKSFVMDAFFAAAPLAAKRRVHFHAFLQELQQRMQAFAGHPDPLVLAIRALAQDIRLLCFDEFHVHDIGDAMLLRRLLDVLVGEGVGLVMTSNYAPAGLCPNPLYRDRFTPAITTLENRFTVVALDAGIDYRALPGSEQRWGDYVWPHSAGGLAYLQTWLGLDEQAASEQVLEVNHHSLRVKAMAPGRAWLEFSELCGNAHSTADFLWLLQRCPRLALSGVPTLDSQPTDACQRFINLVDIAYDAGATVLISSESSLERLCRGSPHQDFARTRSRLSQLRVHELHVSEGIGHGAGGVIDKEF
;
A
#
# COMPACT_ATOMS: atom_id res chain seq x y z
N MET A 1 15.49 27.65 -34.62
CA MET A 1 16.64 27.26 -35.47
C MET A 1 17.97 27.31 -34.69
N LEU A 2 18.04 26.76 -33.47
CA LEU A 2 19.26 26.74 -32.64
C LEU A 2 19.56 25.34 -32.05
N THR A 3 18.85 24.30 -32.52
CA THR A 3 18.95 22.92 -31.99
C THR A 3 19.82 21.97 -32.81
N THR A 4 20.14 22.33 -34.04
CA THR A 4 20.92 21.43 -34.97
C THR A 4 22.44 21.62 -34.86
N CYS A 5 22.91 22.76 -34.40
CA CYS A 5 24.36 22.98 -34.22
C CYS A 5 24.98 22.29 -32.99
N HIS A 6 24.21 22.02 -31.95
CA HIS A 6 24.71 21.40 -30.72
C HIS A 6 24.87 19.87 -30.86
N VAL A 7 24.05 19.22 -31.67
CA VAL A 7 24.15 17.78 -31.93
C VAL A 7 25.35 17.43 -32.80
N ALA A 8 25.72 18.30 -33.77
CA ALA A 8 26.90 18.11 -34.62
C ALA A 8 28.22 18.31 -33.85
N ALA A 9 28.25 19.22 -32.86
CA ALA A 9 29.43 19.42 -32.00
C ALA A 9 29.66 18.22 -31.07
N LEU A 10 28.58 17.57 -30.59
CA LEU A 10 28.65 16.36 -29.76
C LEU A 10 29.14 15.13 -30.55
N ALA A 11 28.75 14.98 -31.82
CA ALA A 11 29.17 13.87 -32.64
C ALA A 11 30.67 13.94 -33.00
N ASN A 12 31.25 15.14 -33.12
CA ASN A 12 32.68 15.32 -33.36
C ASN A 12 33.55 15.15 -32.11
N ALA A 13 33.04 15.49 -30.91
CA ALA A 13 33.75 15.27 -29.65
C ALA A 13 33.88 13.79 -29.27
N VAL A 14 32.93 12.96 -29.70
CA VAL A 14 32.94 11.49 -29.46
C VAL A 14 33.97 10.75 -30.36
N ARG A 15 34.36 11.33 -31.51
CA ARG A 15 35.35 10.69 -32.42
C ARG A 15 36.82 10.89 -32.03
N LEU A 16 37.12 11.81 -31.12
CA LEU A 16 38.52 12.17 -30.82
C LEU A 16 39.09 11.63 -29.50
N THR A 17 38.33 10.84 -28.72
CA THR A 17 38.80 10.37 -27.41
C THR A 17 38.51 8.91 -27.12
N VAL A 18 39.01 8.00 -27.98
CA VAL A 18 38.87 6.53 -27.74
C VAL A 18 39.87 5.99 -26.69
N ASN A 19 40.78 6.80 -26.13
CA ASN A 19 41.89 6.31 -25.30
C ASN A 19 41.88 6.62 -23.82
N GLN A 20 40.80 7.21 -23.24
CA GLN A 20 40.70 7.37 -21.78
C GLN A 20 39.24 7.25 -21.26
N PRO A 21 38.77 6.07 -20.87
CA PRO A 21 37.37 5.89 -20.44
C PRO A 21 37.00 6.59 -19.09
N THR A 22 37.99 6.90 -18.26
CA THR A 22 37.73 7.45 -16.91
C THR A 22 37.36 8.93 -16.92
N VAL A 23 37.86 9.71 -17.87
CA VAL A 23 37.57 11.17 -17.98
C VAL A 23 36.19 11.42 -18.58
N LEU A 24 35.76 10.56 -19.51
CA LEU A 24 34.44 10.65 -20.14
C LEU A 24 33.29 10.38 -19.13
N ILE A 25 33.47 9.46 -18.20
CA ILE A 25 32.45 9.13 -17.18
C ILE A 25 32.24 10.29 -16.20
N SER A 26 33.32 11.03 -15.84
CA SER A 26 33.18 12.19 -14.94
C SER A 26 32.57 13.41 -15.63
N ALA A 27 32.92 13.67 -16.90
CA ALA A 27 32.33 14.72 -17.70
C ALA A 27 30.86 14.46 -18.05
N PHE A 28 30.52 13.20 -18.37
CA PHE A 28 29.14 12.78 -18.59
C PHE A 28 28.30 12.86 -17.31
N ARG A 29 28.84 12.48 -16.14
CA ARG A 29 28.18 12.71 -14.82
C ARG A 29 27.94 14.18 -14.53
N GLY A 30 28.84 15.09 -14.90
CA GLY A 30 28.67 16.53 -14.72
C GLY A 30 27.63 17.14 -15.67
N MET A 31 27.55 16.64 -16.90
CA MET A 31 26.64 17.14 -17.92
C MET A 31 25.21 16.59 -17.75
N VAL A 32 25.07 15.32 -17.37
CA VAL A 32 23.76 14.72 -17.02
C VAL A 32 23.18 15.37 -15.77
N LYS A 33 24.01 15.74 -14.76
CA LYS A 33 23.54 16.52 -13.61
C LYS A 33 23.05 17.93 -13.96
N ARG A 34 23.48 18.53 -15.06
CA ARG A 34 23.02 19.85 -15.53
C ARG A 34 21.75 19.81 -16.38
N CYS A 35 21.44 18.67 -17.03
CA CYS A 35 20.20 18.50 -17.81
C CYS A 35 18.97 18.16 -16.95
N PHE A 36 19.13 17.93 -15.65
CA PHE A 36 18.05 17.54 -14.73
C PHE A 36 17.38 18.71 -13.98
N LEU A 37 17.60 19.94 -14.40
CA LEU A 37 16.66 21.01 -14.08
C LEU A 37 15.35 20.69 -14.83
N ILE A 38 14.26 20.58 -14.08
CA ILE A 38 12.92 20.42 -14.66
C ILE A 38 12.76 21.58 -15.64
N SER A 39 12.73 21.30 -16.95
CA SER A 39 12.39 22.36 -17.90
C SER A 39 10.94 22.76 -17.62
N GLU A 40 10.64 24.05 -17.60
CA GLU A 40 9.26 24.56 -17.42
C GLU A 40 8.28 23.92 -18.38
N GLN A 41 8.75 23.42 -19.53
CA GLN A 41 7.97 22.70 -20.54
C GLN A 41 7.44 21.33 -20.07
N SER A 42 8.01 20.71 -19.01
CA SER A 42 7.54 19.43 -18.46
C SER A 42 6.56 19.60 -17.28
N LEU A 43 6.35 20.81 -16.79
CA LEU A 43 5.52 21.09 -15.61
C LEU A 43 4.10 21.54 -15.95
N GLY A 44 3.79 21.95 -17.15
CA GLY A 44 2.44 22.42 -17.54
C GLY A 44 1.94 23.67 -16.77
N VAL A 45 2.68 24.11 -15.74
CA VAL A 45 2.41 25.30 -14.90
C VAL A 45 3.72 25.94 -14.49
N PRO A 46 3.74 27.30 -14.24
CA PRO A 46 4.89 27.99 -13.68
C PRO A 46 5.29 27.38 -12.33
N VAL A 47 6.60 27.30 -12.07
CA VAL A 47 7.13 26.66 -10.85
C VAL A 47 6.62 27.34 -9.58
N GLU A 48 6.41 28.66 -9.60
CA GLU A 48 5.85 29.41 -8.47
C GLU A 48 4.42 28.99 -8.10
N GLN A 49 3.68 28.40 -9.03
CA GLN A 49 2.29 27.99 -8.84
C GLN A 49 2.12 26.53 -8.43
N ILE A 50 3.18 25.72 -8.39
CA ILE A 50 3.12 24.30 -8.06
C ILE A 50 2.47 24.08 -6.69
N GLY A 51 2.88 24.83 -5.67
CA GLY A 51 2.30 24.72 -4.34
C GLY A 51 0.82 25.07 -4.31
N ALA A 52 0.43 26.13 -5.02
CA ALA A 52 -0.97 26.52 -5.14
C ALA A 52 -1.82 25.47 -5.87
N CYS A 53 -1.28 24.84 -6.92
CA CYS A 53 -1.97 23.73 -7.62
C CYS A 53 -2.25 22.56 -6.68
N VAL A 54 -1.28 22.18 -5.85
CA VAL A 54 -1.46 21.08 -4.87
C VAL A 54 -2.53 21.44 -3.85
N GLN A 55 -2.51 22.65 -3.28
CA GLN A 55 -3.52 23.11 -2.32
C GLN A 55 -4.91 23.19 -2.95
N HIS A 56 -5.02 23.74 -4.15
CA HIS A 56 -6.28 23.84 -4.86
C HIS A 56 -6.89 22.46 -5.18
N GLY A 57 -6.05 21.53 -5.66
CA GLY A 57 -6.48 20.15 -5.93
C GLY A 57 -6.96 19.43 -4.67
N PHE A 58 -6.32 19.66 -3.52
CA PHE A 58 -6.75 19.11 -2.25
C PHE A 58 -8.12 19.66 -1.82
N MET A 59 -8.31 20.97 -1.92
CA MET A 59 -9.61 21.59 -1.60
C MET A 59 -10.72 21.10 -2.52
N ALA A 60 -10.45 20.94 -3.83
CA ALA A 60 -11.39 20.36 -4.78
C ALA A 60 -11.75 18.90 -4.43
N ALA A 61 -10.77 18.09 -4.03
CA ALA A 61 -10.99 16.71 -3.60
C ALA A 61 -11.84 16.60 -2.32
N LEU A 62 -11.67 17.53 -1.37
CA LEU A 62 -12.50 17.64 -0.18
C LEU A 62 -13.94 18.00 -0.54
N GLN A 63 -14.13 19.01 -1.39
CA GLN A 63 -15.47 19.46 -1.82
C GLN A 63 -16.23 18.37 -2.56
N ALA A 64 -15.54 17.64 -3.45
CA ALA A 64 -16.15 16.55 -4.22
C ALA A 64 -16.67 15.40 -3.31
N ARG A 65 -16.10 15.22 -2.12
CA ARG A 65 -16.51 14.19 -1.15
C ARG A 65 -17.35 14.73 0.00
N GLY A 66 -17.64 16.02 0.05
CA GLY A 66 -18.33 16.65 1.17
C GLY A 66 -17.53 16.62 2.49
N TYR A 67 -16.21 16.47 2.43
CA TYR A 67 -15.34 16.34 3.60
C TYR A 67 -14.73 17.68 4.00
N ARG A 68 -14.35 17.78 5.28
CA ARG A 68 -13.53 18.87 5.80
C ARG A 68 -12.20 18.29 6.30
N ALA A 69 -11.12 18.94 5.92
CA ALA A 69 -9.81 18.57 6.42
C ALA A 69 -9.70 18.93 7.92
N ASP A 70 -9.09 18.06 8.69
CA ASP A 70 -8.60 18.42 10.01
C ASP A 70 -7.29 19.23 9.94
N ALA A 71 -6.85 19.76 11.08
CA ALA A 71 -5.64 20.57 11.15
C ALA A 71 -4.37 19.80 10.75
N GLU A 72 -4.35 18.48 10.94
CA GLU A 72 -3.19 17.64 10.59
C GLU A 72 -3.13 17.34 9.11
N GLN A 73 -4.26 17.03 8.51
CA GLN A 73 -4.37 16.88 7.06
C GLN A 73 -4.02 18.18 6.34
N GLN A 74 -4.48 19.32 6.87
CA GLN A 74 -4.11 20.61 6.31
C GLN A 74 -2.60 20.87 6.42
N ARG A 75 -1.99 20.61 7.58
CA ARG A 75 -0.52 20.72 7.73
C ARG A 75 0.24 19.77 6.81
N ALA A 76 -0.27 18.56 6.60
CA ALA A 76 0.36 17.59 5.72
C ALA A 76 0.35 18.07 4.27
N ILE A 77 -0.79 18.54 3.75
CA ILE A 77 -0.88 19.02 2.37
C ILE A 77 -0.06 20.30 2.16
N ASP A 78 -0.03 21.22 3.13
CA ASP A 78 0.79 22.43 3.08
C ASP A 78 2.29 22.09 3.06
N THR A 79 2.68 21.04 3.78
CA THR A 79 4.06 20.55 3.77
C THR A 79 4.43 19.91 2.45
N LEU A 80 3.54 19.09 1.88
CA LEU A 80 3.72 18.50 0.56
C LEU A 80 3.81 19.54 -0.54
N ALA A 81 2.94 20.55 -0.50
CA ALA A 81 2.91 21.65 -1.47
C ALA A 81 4.23 22.46 -1.43
N ARG A 82 4.67 22.86 -0.24
CA ARG A 82 5.94 23.60 -0.05
C ARG A 82 7.14 22.75 -0.45
N TRP A 83 7.15 21.47 -0.07
CA TRP A 83 8.23 20.57 -0.44
C TRP A 83 8.32 20.40 -1.96
N LEU A 84 7.21 20.10 -2.64
CA LEU A 84 7.19 19.90 -4.08
C LEU A 84 7.66 21.15 -4.84
N GLN A 85 7.21 22.31 -4.41
CA GLN A 85 7.65 23.60 -4.99
C GLN A 85 9.15 23.81 -4.82
N ASN A 86 9.69 23.62 -3.61
CA ASN A 86 11.11 23.80 -3.34
C ASN A 86 11.99 22.76 -4.05
N TRP A 87 11.51 21.51 -4.10
CA TRP A 87 12.20 20.43 -4.80
C TRP A 87 12.23 20.67 -6.32
N SER A 88 11.12 21.14 -6.90
CA SER A 88 11.00 21.44 -8.34
C SER A 88 11.86 22.62 -8.77
N THR A 89 12.03 23.63 -7.93
CA THR A 89 12.88 24.80 -8.24
C THR A 89 14.36 24.47 -8.24
N GLY A 90 14.76 23.33 -7.71
CA GLY A 90 16.17 23.01 -7.51
C GLY A 90 16.92 24.05 -6.65
N ARG A 91 16.20 24.95 -5.96
CA ARG A 91 16.79 25.98 -5.09
C ARG A 91 17.53 25.28 -3.95
N ARG A 92 18.82 25.08 -4.17
CA ARG A 92 19.77 24.76 -3.12
C ARG A 92 19.97 26.03 -2.31
N GLY A 93 19.27 26.15 -1.19
CA GLY A 93 19.64 27.13 -0.19
C GLY A 93 21.12 26.93 0.14
N TRP A 94 21.89 28.02 0.25
CA TRP A 94 23.36 27.97 0.42
C TRP A 94 23.82 27.13 1.62
N LEU A 95 22.91 26.78 2.53
CA LEU A 95 23.21 26.09 3.80
C LEU A 95 22.52 24.74 4.02
N ARG A 96 21.51 24.34 3.21
CA ARG A 96 20.83 23.04 3.39
C ARG A 96 20.39 22.44 2.05
N LYS A 97 20.69 21.16 1.84
CA LYS A 97 20.09 20.39 0.73
C LYS A 97 18.57 20.30 0.99
N PRO A 98 17.71 20.50 -0.02
CA PRO A 98 16.28 20.31 0.12
C PRO A 98 16.01 18.85 0.57
N ALA A 99 14.96 18.64 1.35
CA ALA A 99 14.54 17.31 1.76
C ALA A 99 14.33 16.44 0.52
N ALA A 100 14.77 15.19 0.58
CA ALA A 100 14.64 14.23 -0.51
C ALA A 100 13.18 13.87 -0.77
N GLY A 101 12.32 14.05 0.22
CA GLY A 101 10.92 13.74 0.15
C GLY A 101 10.15 14.07 1.42
N VAL A 102 8.92 13.56 1.48
CA VAL A 102 8.03 13.67 2.64
C VAL A 102 7.62 12.27 3.09
N TYR A 103 7.68 12.03 4.39
CA TYR A 103 7.23 10.81 5.03
C TYR A 103 6.02 11.12 5.91
N LEU A 104 4.84 10.67 5.48
CA LEU A 104 3.57 10.83 6.19
C LEU A 104 3.31 9.59 7.02
N TRP A 105 3.12 9.74 8.34
CA TRP A 105 2.79 8.59 9.18
C TRP A 105 1.65 8.90 10.16
N GLY A 106 1.00 7.85 10.64
CA GLY A 106 -0.07 7.96 11.60
C GLY A 106 -0.90 6.68 11.65
N GLY A 107 -1.78 6.55 12.62
CA GLY A 107 -2.68 5.41 12.76
C GLY A 107 -3.54 5.16 11.53
N VAL A 108 -4.19 4.01 11.50
CA VAL A 108 -5.14 3.64 10.44
C VAL A 108 -6.36 4.58 10.51
N GLY A 109 -6.97 4.90 9.37
CA GLY A 109 -8.17 5.78 9.32
C GLY A 109 -7.88 7.28 9.38
N ARG A 110 -6.64 7.72 9.51
CA ARG A 110 -6.25 9.14 9.65
C ARG A 110 -6.23 9.94 8.34
N GLY A 111 -6.66 9.34 7.23
CA GLY A 111 -6.75 10.04 5.94
C GLY A 111 -5.42 10.17 5.18
N LYS A 112 -4.36 9.43 5.55
CA LYS A 112 -3.07 9.44 4.84
C LYS A 112 -3.23 9.15 3.35
N SER A 113 -3.98 8.11 3.00
CA SER A 113 -4.22 7.73 1.60
C SER A 113 -4.99 8.81 0.85
N PHE A 114 -5.96 9.47 1.51
CA PHE A 114 -6.70 10.59 0.93
C PHE A 114 -5.78 11.80 0.64
N VAL A 115 -4.92 12.17 1.59
CA VAL A 115 -3.92 13.23 1.40
C VAL A 115 -2.97 12.88 0.25
N MET A 116 -2.51 11.62 0.19
CA MET A 116 -1.66 11.12 -0.90
C MET A 116 -2.38 11.14 -2.25
N ASP A 117 -3.65 10.70 -2.31
CA ASP A 117 -4.49 10.73 -3.52
C ASP A 117 -4.59 12.14 -4.08
N ALA A 118 -4.99 13.08 -3.22
CA ALA A 118 -5.18 14.46 -3.62
C ALA A 118 -3.86 15.13 -4.04
N PHE A 119 -2.77 14.86 -3.31
CA PHE A 119 -1.43 15.33 -3.66
C PHE A 119 -0.99 14.77 -5.02
N PHE A 120 -1.07 13.45 -5.20
CA PHE A 120 -0.63 12.80 -6.42
C PHE A 120 -1.43 13.28 -7.63
N ALA A 121 -2.75 13.41 -7.50
CA ALA A 121 -3.59 13.92 -8.58
C ALA A 121 -3.23 15.36 -8.95
N ALA A 122 -3.02 16.23 -7.95
CA ALA A 122 -2.77 17.66 -8.15
C ALA A 122 -1.31 18.01 -8.51
N ALA A 123 -0.33 17.11 -8.26
CA ALA A 123 1.06 17.35 -8.61
C ALA A 123 1.23 17.51 -10.14
N PRO A 124 1.67 18.69 -10.65
CA PRO A 124 1.73 18.99 -12.07
C PRO A 124 2.99 18.41 -12.71
N LEU A 125 3.21 17.11 -12.57
CA LEU A 125 4.35 16.36 -13.09
C LEU A 125 3.82 15.24 -13.98
N ALA A 126 4.31 15.14 -15.22
CA ALA A 126 3.96 14.05 -16.13
C ALA A 126 4.64 12.74 -15.71
N ALA A 127 5.93 12.82 -15.31
CA ALA A 127 6.75 11.68 -14.91
C ALA A 127 6.57 11.34 -13.42
N LYS A 128 5.35 10.99 -13.01
CA LYS A 128 5.02 10.60 -11.63
C LYS A 128 4.44 9.19 -11.59
N ARG A 129 4.78 8.45 -10.55
CA ARG A 129 4.27 7.10 -10.32
C ARG A 129 3.85 6.93 -8.87
N ARG A 130 2.75 6.22 -8.65
CA ARG A 130 2.28 5.79 -7.34
C ARG A 130 2.15 4.28 -7.32
N VAL A 131 2.60 3.65 -6.26
CA VAL A 131 2.62 2.20 -6.13
C VAL A 131 2.65 1.80 -4.65
N HIS A 132 2.04 0.67 -4.30
CA HIS A 132 2.23 0.08 -2.98
C HIS A 132 3.67 -0.39 -2.83
N PHE A 133 4.27 -0.12 -1.67
CA PHE A 133 5.69 -0.40 -1.46
C PHE A 133 6.04 -1.86 -1.69
N HIS A 134 5.23 -2.79 -1.22
CA HIS A 134 5.45 -4.22 -1.44
C HIS A 134 5.41 -4.62 -2.93
N ALA A 135 4.46 -4.10 -3.70
CA ALA A 135 4.40 -4.34 -5.14
C ALA A 135 5.63 -3.81 -5.88
N PHE A 136 6.14 -2.67 -5.43
CA PHE A 136 7.39 -2.11 -5.97
C PHE A 136 8.60 -3.01 -5.66
N LEU A 137 8.69 -3.57 -4.46
CA LEU A 137 9.77 -4.51 -4.11
C LEU A 137 9.70 -5.79 -4.95
N GLN A 138 8.52 -6.33 -5.20
CA GLN A 138 8.33 -7.48 -6.09
C GLN A 138 8.80 -7.17 -7.52
N GLU A 139 8.41 -6.02 -8.06
CA GLU A 139 8.87 -5.59 -9.39
C GLU A 139 10.39 -5.40 -9.42
N LEU A 140 10.97 -4.83 -8.37
CA LEU A 140 12.41 -4.66 -8.23
C LEU A 140 13.13 -6.00 -8.23
N GLN A 141 12.64 -6.99 -7.46
CA GLN A 141 13.20 -8.34 -7.44
C GLN A 141 13.15 -9.01 -8.81
N GLN A 142 12.03 -8.90 -9.51
CA GLN A 142 11.90 -9.43 -10.89
C GLN A 142 12.90 -8.76 -11.83
N ARG A 143 13.06 -7.43 -11.75
CA ARG A 143 14.02 -6.71 -12.59
C ARG A 143 15.48 -7.03 -12.28
N MET A 144 15.80 -7.33 -11.02
CA MET A 144 17.15 -7.77 -10.64
C MET A 144 17.57 -9.05 -11.37
N GLN A 145 16.62 -9.95 -11.68
CA GLN A 145 16.90 -11.17 -12.44
C GLN A 145 17.42 -10.85 -13.85
N ALA A 146 16.92 -9.78 -14.49
CA ALA A 146 17.41 -9.35 -15.80
C ALA A 146 18.87 -8.83 -15.77
N PHE A 147 19.36 -8.47 -14.60
CA PHE A 147 20.74 -8.02 -14.37
C PHE A 147 21.59 -9.06 -13.64
N ALA A 148 21.16 -10.33 -13.61
CA ALA A 148 21.94 -11.42 -13.03
C ALA A 148 23.31 -11.52 -13.73
N GLY A 149 24.37 -11.66 -12.93
CA GLY A 149 25.74 -11.68 -13.44
C GLY A 149 26.45 -10.31 -13.54
N HIS A 150 25.73 -9.21 -13.33
CA HIS A 150 26.37 -7.89 -13.17
C HIS A 150 26.88 -7.68 -11.73
N PRO A 151 27.90 -6.82 -11.50
CA PRO A 151 28.47 -6.60 -10.17
C PRO A 151 27.46 -6.05 -9.14
N ASP A 152 26.43 -5.31 -9.59
CA ASP A 152 25.41 -4.72 -8.72
C ASP A 152 24.02 -4.73 -9.39
N PRO A 153 23.35 -5.89 -9.42
CA PRO A 153 22.03 -6.03 -10.04
C PRO A 153 20.98 -5.12 -9.42
N LEU A 154 21.05 -4.88 -8.10
CA LEU A 154 20.12 -4.04 -7.38
C LEU A 154 20.16 -2.58 -7.86
N VAL A 155 21.34 -1.99 -7.93
CA VAL A 155 21.50 -0.60 -8.39
C VAL A 155 21.06 -0.44 -9.84
N LEU A 156 21.37 -1.40 -10.69
CA LEU A 156 20.95 -1.38 -12.10
C LEU A 156 19.43 -1.47 -12.24
N ALA A 157 18.79 -2.36 -11.49
CA ALA A 157 17.34 -2.51 -11.49
C ALA A 157 16.64 -1.25 -10.96
N ILE A 158 17.14 -0.64 -9.86
CA ILE A 158 16.58 0.61 -9.33
C ILE A 158 16.71 1.74 -10.35
N ARG A 159 17.86 1.89 -11.00
CA ARG A 159 18.07 2.90 -12.03
C ARG A 159 17.15 2.71 -13.23
N ALA A 160 16.98 1.47 -13.68
CA ALA A 160 16.05 1.15 -14.74
C ALA A 160 14.59 1.47 -14.39
N LEU A 161 14.18 1.23 -13.15
CA LEU A 161 12.85 1.61 -12.64
C LEU A 161 12.66 3.12 -12.50
N ALA A 162 13.74 3.84 -12.17
CA ALA A 162 13.72 5.28 -11.90
C ALA A 162 13.90 6.14 -13.16
N GLN A 163 14.28 5.55 -14.30
CA GLN A 163 14.71 6.26 -15.50
C GLN A 163 13.69 7.30 -15.97
N ASP A 164 12.40 6.95 -15.94
CA ASP A 164 11.30 7.79 -16.41
C ASP A 164 10.46 8.37 -15.27
N ILE A 165 10.93 8.28 -14.02
CA ILE A 165 10.20 8.70 -12.84
C ILE A 165 10.88 9.90 -12.20
N ARG A 166 10.13 10.99 -12.04
CA ARG A 166 10.58 12.18 -11.30
C ARG A 166 10.02 12.22 -9.88
N LEU A 167 8.77 11.81 -9.72
CA LEU A 167 8.10 11.73 -8.42
C LEU A 167 7.60 10.30 -8.22
N LEU A 168 8.01 9.68 -7.14
CA LEU A 168 7.58 8.34 -6.75
C LEU A 168 6.86 8.41 -5.39
N CYS A 169 5.62 7.96 -5.39
CA CYS A 169 4.78 7.90 -4.21
C CYS A 169 4.63 6.44 -3.78
N PHE A 170 5.03 6.13 -2.56
CA PHE A 170 4.85 4.81 -1.94
C PHE A 170 3.69 4.83 -0.96
N ASP A 171 2.69 4.01 -1.22
CA ASP A 171 1.68 3.70 -0.22
C ASP A 171 2.14 2.54 0.66
N GLU A 172 1.67 2.59 1.92
CA GLU A 172 1.89 1.53 2.90
C GLU A 172 3.35 1.14 3.05
N PHE A 173 4.19 2.16 3.23
CA PHE A 173 5.62 1.96 3.43
C PHE A 173 5.87 1.31 4.78
N HIS A 174 6.16 0.03 4.77
CA HIS A 174 6.52 -0.77 5.95
C HIS A 174 7.46 -1.90 5.56
N VAL A 175 8.14 -2.48 6.54
CA VAL A 175 9.13 -3.53 6.36
C VAL A 175 8.75 -4.71 7.25
N HIS A 176 8.50 -5.86 6.65
CA HIS A 176 8.09 -7.06 7.35
C HIS A 176 9.24 -8.04 7.60
N ASP A 177 10.18 -8.10 6.68
CA ASP A 177 11.28 -9.07 6.77
C ASP A 177 12.66 -8.41 6.63
N ILE A 178 13.70 -9.22 6.90
CA ILE A 178 15.09 -8.78 6.88
C ILE A 178 15.58 -8.47 5.46
N GLY A 179 15.07 -9.20 4.46
CA GLY A 179 15.44 -9.01 3.05
C GLY A 179 15.05 -7.61 2.58
N ASP A 180 13.82 -7.22 2.87
CA ASP A 180 13.27 -5.90 2.57
C ASP A 180 14.06 -4.80 3.30
N ALA A 181 14.38 -5.03 4.58
CA ALA A 181 15.16 -4.08 5.39
C ALA A 181 16.55 -3.78 4.80
N MET A 182 17.24 -4.80 4.31
CA MET A 182 18.56 -4.63 3.71
C MET A 182 18.51 -3.93 2.35
N LEU A 183 17.47 -4.19 1.56
CA LEU A 183 17.28 -3.55 0.25
C LEU A 183 16.89 -2.07 0.40
N LEU A 184 16.10 -1.74 1.42
CA LEU A 184 15.50 -0.43 1.59
C LEU A 184 16.51 0.71 1.66
N ARG A 185 17.55 0.59 2.46
CA ARG A 185 18.59 1.63 2.57
C ARG A 185 19.18 1.95 1.20
N ARG A 186 19.59 0.90 0.48
CA ARG A 186 20.20 1.05 -0.86
C ARG A 186 19.20 1.61 -1.87
N LEU A 187 17.95 1.19 -1.80
CA LEU A 187 16.85 1.71 -2.60
C LEU A 187 16.70 3.23 -2.41
N LEU A 188 16.59 3.69 -1.16
CA LEU A 188 16.47 5.12 -0.85
C LEU A 188 17.70 5.90 -1.30
N ASP A 189 18.91 5.40 -1.04
CA ASP A 189 20.15 6.08 -1.43
C ASP A 189 20.26 6.23 -2.94
N VAL A 190 19.91 5.20 -3.71
CA VAL A 190 19.96 5.24 -5.18
C VAL A 190 18.88 6.16 -5.73
N LEU A 191 17.61 6.02 -5.34
CA LEU A 191 16.51 6.85 -5.83
C LEU A 191 16.76 8.33 -5.57
N VAL A 192 17.20 8.67 -4.35
CA VAL A 192 17.55 10.04 -4.00
C VAL A 192 18.81 10.52 -4.74
N GLY A 193 19.78 9.61 -4.96
CA GLY A 193 20.98 9.89 -5.78
C GLY A 193 20.65 10.21 -7.23
N GLU A 194 19.66 9.54 -7.81
CA GLU A 194 19.15 9.78 -9.16
C GLU A 194 18.21 11.01 -9.23
N GLY A 195 17.95 11.68 -8.10
CA GLY A 195 17.14 12.89 -8.05
C GLY A 195 15.64 12.66 -8.13
N VAL A 196 15.16 11.47 -7.79
CA VAL A 196 13.74 11.16 -7.67
C VAL A 196 13.20 11.76 -6.39
N GLY A 197 12.12 12.54 -6.48
CA GLY A 197 11.36 13.00 -5.32
C GLY A 197 10.51 11.87 -4.75
N LEU A 198 10.53 11.69 -3.43
CA LEU A 198 9.85 10.58 -2.78
C LEU A 198 8.77 11.08 -1.81
N VAL A 199 7.57 10.52 -1.90
CA VAL A 199 6.53 10.72 -0.88
C VAL A 199 6.07 9.34 -0.42
N MET A 200 5.99 9.16 0.91
CA MET A 200 5.68 7.85 1.50
C MET A 200 4.57 7.99 2.53
N THR A 201 3.63 7.05 2.55
CA THR A 201 2.66 6.90 3.65
C THR A 201 2.97 5.65 4.46
N SER A 202 2.88 5.73 5.79
CA SER A 202 3.12 4.63 6.70
C SER A 202 2.17 4.66 7.90
N ASN A 203 1.93 3.50 8.50
CA ASN A 203 1.24 3.41 9.79
C ASN A 203 2.20 3.61 10.98
N TYR A 204 3.50 3.65 10.72
CA TYR A 204 4.55 3.71 11.72
C TYR A 204 5.39 4.97 11.59
N ALA A 205 5.76 5.57 12.71
CA ALA A 205 6.84 6.55 12.72
C ALA A 205 8.15 5.90 12.22
N PRO A 206 9.11 6.66 11.65
CA PRO A 206 10.37 6.09 11.19
C PRO A 206 11.05 5.20 12.24
N ALA A 207 11.06 5.62 13.50
CA ALA A 207 11.60 4.84 14.61
C ALA A 207 10.81 3.55 14.91
N GLY A 208 9.55 3.44 14.49
CA GLY A 208 8.70 2.25 14.65
C GLY A 208 8.77 1.27 13.48
N LEU A 209 9.45 1.63 12.38
CA LEU A 209 9.69 0.70 11.29
C LEU A 209 10.61 -0.42 11.76
N CYS A 210 10.36 -1.65 11.34
CA CYS A 210 11.14 -2.83 11.74
C CYS A 210 11.21 -3.03 13.28
N PRO A 211 10.09 -3.38 13.92
CA PRO A 211 10.00 -3.52 15.37
C PRO A 211 10.78 -4.75 15.90
N ASN A 212 11.15 -5.71 15.04
CA ASN A 212 11.84 -6.92 15.43
C ASN A 212 13.28 -6.60 15.91
N PRO A 213 13.63 -6.86 17.19
CA PRO A 213 14.93 -6.54 17.74
C PRO A 213 16.11 -7.21 17.01
N LEU A 214 15.88 -8.39 16.42
CA LEU A 214 16.93 -9.15 15.71
C LEU A 214 17.44 -8.44 14.46
N TYR A 215 16.64 -7.55 13.88
CA TYR A 215 16.96 -6.88 12.62
C TYR A 215 17.10 -5.37 12.77
N ARG A 216 16.72 -4.81 13.92
CA ARG A 216 16.68 -3.38 14.17
C ARG A 216 18.01 -2.68 13.92
N ASP A 217 19.12 -3.26 14.40
CA ASP A 217 20.44 -2.67 14.22
C ASP A 217 20.83 -2.51 12.76
N ARG A 218 20.46 -3.48 11.92
CA ARG A 218 20.70 -3.43 10.47
C ARG A 218 19.79 -2.42 9.76
N PHE A 219 18.61 -2.15 10.33
CA PHE A 219 17.64 -1.22 9.78
C PHE A 219 17.85 0.22 10.28
N THR A 220 18.49 0.44 11.40
CA THR A 220 18.78 1.76 11.97
C THR A 220 19.36 2.77 10.97
N PRO A 221 20.29 2.41 10.05
CA PRO A 221 20.79 3.34 9.07
C PRO A 221 19.71 3.83 8.07
N ALA A 222 18.71 3.01 7.76
CA ALA A 222 17.59 3.42 6.92
C ALA A 222 16.65 4.38 7.68
N ILE A 223 16.38 4.12 8.96
CA ILE A 223 15.63 5.03 9.84
C ILE A 223 16.34 6.38 9.88
N THR A 224 17.65 6.39 10.15
CA THR A 224 18.46 7.63 10.17
C THR A 224 18.40 8.39 8.84
N THR A 225 18.39 7.66 7.72
CA THR A 225 18.22 8.28 6.39
C THR A 225 16.84 8.94 6.26
N LEU A 226 15.78 8.27 6.70
CA LEU A 226 14.43 8.83 6.68
C LEU A 226 14.33 10.09 7.55
N GLU A 227 14.81 10.05 8.78
CA GLU A 227 14.75 11.17 9.74
C GLU A 227 15.58 12.38 9.29
N ASN A 228 16.76 12.14 8.70
CA ASN A 228 17.68 13.22 8.32
C ASN A 228 17.44 13.80 6.91
N ARG A 229 16.86 13.03 6.01
CA ARG A 229 16.72 13.41 4.59
C ARG A 229 15.29 13.67 4.17
N PHE A 230 14.30 13.31 4.97
CA PHE A 230 12.88 13.50 4.65
C PHE A 230 12.22 14.44 5.65
N THR A 231 11.19 15.14 5.20
CA THR A 231 10.30 15.85 6.11
C THR A 231 9.30 14.87 6.67
N VAL A 232 9.42 14.55 7.96
CA VAL A 232 8.51 13.63 8.66
C VAL A 232 7.30 14.39 9.16
N VAL A 233 6.11 13.93 8.80
CA VAL A 233 4.81 14.54 9.18
C VAL A 233 3.94 13.49 9.84
N ALA A 234 3.47 13.78 11.05
CA ALA A 234 2.52 12.95 11.77
C ALA A 234 1.07 13.34 11.42
N LEU A 235 0.22 12.35 11.22
CA LEU A 235 -1.23 12.46 11.12
C LEU A 235 -1.86 11.55 12.19
N ASP A 236 -1.64 11.84 13.48
CA ASP A 236 -2.00 10.90 14.55
C ASP A 236 -3.03 11.45 15.56
N ALA A 237 -3.27 12.75 15.62
CA ALA A 237 -4.20 13.38 16.56
C ALA A 237 -5.64 13.54 16.01
N GLY A 238 -5.93 13.04 14.81
CA GLY A 238 -7.21 13.25 14.14
C GLY A 238 -8.30 12.24 14.50
N ILE A 239 -9.50 12.51 13.99
CA ILE A 239 -10.67 11.63 14.05
C ILE A 239 -10.41 10.42 13.12
N ASP A 240 -10.81 9.21 13.53
CA ASP A 240 -10.90 8.08 12.59
C ASP A 240 -12.09 8.32 11.65
N TYR A 241 -11.81 8.80 10.45
CA TYR A 241 -12.82 9.13 9.45
C TYR A 241 -13.65 7.94 8.98
N ARG A 242 -13.19 6.71 9.23
CA ARG A 242 -13.93 5.49 8.92
C ARG A 242 -15.05 5.21 9.92
N ALA A 243 -14.92 5.75 11.13
CA ALA A 243 -15.92 5.63 12.20
C ALA A 243 -17.03 6.69 12.13
N LEU A 244 -16.98 7.62 11.17
CA LEU A 244 -18.02 8.63 11.02
C LEU A 244 -19.28 8.02 10.42
N PRO A 245 -20.48 8.34 10.95
CA PRO A 245 -21.75 7.96 10.36
C PRO A 245 -21.85 8.54 8.94
N GLY A 246 -22.05 7.68 7.92
CA GLY A 246 -22.17 8.07 6.52
C GLY A 246 -21.00 7.66 5.61
N SER A 247 -19.94 7.04 6.12
CA SER A 247 -18.91 6.39 5.29
C SER A 247 -19.41 5.01 4.83
N GLU A 248 -20.38 4.99 3.93
CA GLU A 248 -21.10 3.78 3.48
C GLU A 248 -20.30 2.88 2.49
N GLN A 249 -19.03 2.70 2.66
CA GLN A 249 -18.36 1.60 1.97
C GLN A 249 -18.17 0.41 2.92
N ARG A 250 -19.29 -0.23 3.25
CA ARG A 250 -19.27 -1.57 3.85
C ARG A 250 -18.76 -2.53 2.79
N TRP A 251 -17.61 -3.13 3.05
CA TRP A 251 -16.96 -4.04 2.10
C TRP A 251 -17.35 -5.51 2.28
N GLY A 252 -18.34 -5.77 3.17
CA GLY A 252 -18.86 -7.11 3.40
C GLY A 252 -19.64 -7.25 4.69
N ASP A 253 -19.81 -8.50 5.13
CA ASP A 253 -20.63 -8.87 6.27
C ASP A 253 -19.85 -9.75 7.25
N TYR A 254 -20.20 -9.68 8.54
CA TYR A 254 -19.70 -10.51 9.61
C TYR A 254 -20.88 -11.18 10.33
N VAL A 255 -20.90 -12.51 10.38
CA VAL A 255 -22.00 -13.30 10.93
C VAL A 255 -21.50 -14.14 12.11
N TRP A 256 -22.21 -14.12 13.23
CA TRP A 256 -21.91 -14.95 14.39
C TRP A 256 -23.19 -15.28 15.18
N PRO A 257 -23.24 -16.37 15.97
CA PRO A 257 -22.27 -17.44 16.05
C PRO A 257 -22.27 -18.31 14.77
N HIS A 258 -21.14 -19.01 14.51
CA HIS A 258 -21.05 -19.99 13.44
C HIS A 258 -22.01 -21.14 13.72
N SER A 259 -23.08 -21.25 12.92
CA SER A 259 -24.18 -22.17 13.12
C SER A 259 -24.76 -22.61 11.78
N ALA A 260 -25.69 -23.59 11.79
CA ALA A 260 -26.41 -23.95 10.59
C ALA A 260 -27.14 -22.79 9.92
N GLY A 261 -27.69 -21.85 10.71
CA GLY A 261 -28.25 -20.60 10.19
C GLY A 261 -27.20 -19.69 9.55
N GLY A 262 -26.00 -19.63 10.10
CA GLY A 262 -24.86 -18.90 9.53
C GLY A 262 -24.42 -19.50 8.19
N LEU A 263 -24.40 -20.81 8.06
CA LEU A 263 -24.08 -21.49 6.80
C LEU A 263 -25.15 -21.23 5.73
N ALA A 264 -26.43 -21.28 6.09
CA ALA A 264 -27.54 -20.93 5.19
C ALA A 264 -27.45 -19.47 4.72
N TYR A 265 -27.08 -18.53 5.63
CA TYR A 265 -26.84 -17.13 5.29
C TYR A 265 -25.67 -17.00 4.29
N LEU A 266 -24.56 -17.73 4.49
CA LEU A 266 -23.42 -17.78 3.59
C LEU A 266 -23.82 -18.20 2.17
N GLN A 267 -24.60 -19.31 2.05
CA GLN A 267 -25.07 -19.82 0.75
C GLN A 267 -25.92 -18.79 0.03
N THR A 268 -26.88 -18.19 0.73
CA THR A 268 -27.77 -17.14 0.19
C THR A 268 -26.96 -15.91 -0.22
N TRP A 269 -26.03 -15.46 0.62
CA TRP A 269 -25.19 -14.29 0.35
C TRP A 269 -24.31 -14.49 -0.89
N LEU A 270 -23.74 -15.69 -1.09
CA LEU A 270 -23.00 -16.04 -2.28
C LEU A 270 -23.89 -16.25 -3.51
N GLY A 271 -25.21 -16.49 -3.31
CA GLY A 271 -26.12 -16.87 -4.39
C GLY A 271 -25.66 -18.16 -5.09
N LEU A 272 -25.28 -19.17 -4.28
CA LEU A 272 -24.88 -20.47 -4.77
C LEU A 272 -26.12 -21.41 -4.85
N ASP A 273 -26.30 -22.03 -6.00
CA ASP A 273 -27.28 -23.07 -6.17
C ASP A 273 -26.79 -24.38 -5.53
N GLU A 274 -27.70 -25.31 -5.20
CA GLU A 274 -27.33 -26.59 -4.59
C GLU A 274 -26.30 -27.38 -5.42
N GLN A 275 -26.27 -27.20 -6.74
CA GLN A 275 -25.30 -27.83 -7.63
C GLN A 275 -23.90 -27.17 -7.59
N ALA A 276 -23.80 -25.91 -7.21
CA ALA A 276 -22.53 -25.19 -7.05
C ALA A 276 -21.85 -25.46 -5.69
N ALA A 277 -22.56 -26.12 -4.77
CA ALA A 277 -22.10 -26.43 -3.41
C ALA A 277 -21.27 -27.71 -3.33
N SER A 278 -20.56 -28.12 -4.38
CA SER A 278 -19.66 -29.26 -4.34
C SER A 278 -18.23 -28.84 -4.00
N GLU A 279 -17.62 -29.57 -3.05
CA GLU A 279 -16.21 -29.38 -2.74
C GLU A 279 -15.34 -29.57 -4.00
N GLN A 280 -14.43 -28.65 -4.21
CA GLN A 280 -13.49 -28.65 -5.33
C GLN A 280 -12.07 -28.43 -4.82
N VAL A 281 -11.09 -28.96 -5.53
CA VAL A 281 -9.67 -28.70 -5.26
C VAL A 281 -9.11 -27.89 -6.41
N LEU A 282 -8.57 -26.72 -6.09
CA LEU A 282 -7.92 -25.83 -7.04
C LEU A 282 -6.40 -25.96 -6.91
N GLU A 283 -5.71 -25.91 -8.02
CA GLU A 283 -4.25 -25.74 -8.06
C GLU A 283 -3.92 -24.23 -8.09
N VAL A 284 -3.26 -23.74 -7.04
CA VAL A 284 -2.89 -22.34 -6.88
C VAL A 284 -1.39 -22.25 -6.60
N ASN A 285 -0.61 -21.70 -7.53
CA ASN A 285 0.84 -21.50 -7.36
C ASN A 285 1.58 -22.77 -6.85
N HIS A 286 1.24 -23.93 -7.40
CA HIS A 286 1.75 -25.26 -7.00
C HIS A 286 1.26 -25.78 -5.64
N HIS A 287 0.23 -25.18 -5.06
CA HIS A 287 -0.44 -25.62 -3.84
C HIS A 287 -1.86 -26.06 -4.16
N SER A 288 -2.36 -27.10 -3.50
CA SER A 288 -3.77 -27.49 -3.59
C SER A 288 -4.57 -26.68 -2.57
N LEU A 289 -5.64 -26.03 -3.02
CA LEU A 289 -6.57 -25.26 -2.20
C LEU A 289 -7.96 -25.90 -2.30
N ARG A 290 -8.48 -26.39 -1.18
CA ARG A 290 -9.82 -26.98 -1.11
C ARG A 290 -10.86 -25.89 -0.91
N VAL A 291 -11.84 -25.85 -1.79
CA VAL A 291 -12.93 -24.87 -1.79
C VAL A 291 -14.23 -25.58 -1.49
N LYS A 292 -15.01 -25.12 -0.52
CA LYS A 292 -16.32 -25.69 -0.16
C LYS A 292 -17.34 -25.53 -1.27
N ALA A 293 -17.33 -24.40 -1.93
CA ALA A 293 -18.17 -24.12 -3.07
C ALA A 293 -17.56 -23.01 -3.92
N MET A 294 -17.77 -23.07 -5.23
CA MET A 294 -17.27 -22.08 -6.17
C MET A 294 -18.23 -21.83 -7.32
N ALA A 295 -18.38 -20.56 -7.67
CA ALA A 295 -19.09 -20.13 -8.88
C ALA A 295 -18.29 -18.98 -9.53
N PRO A 296 -18.57 -18.55 -10.75
CA PRO A 296 -17.87 -17.46 -11.40
C PRO A 296 -17.84 -16.20 -10.53
N GLY A 297 -16.64 -15.76 -10.15
CA GLY A 297 -16.40 -14.59 -9.30
C GLY A 297 -16.69 -14.76 -7.81
N ARG A 298 -17.02 -15.97 -7.34
CA ARG A 298 -17.44 -16.27 -5.96
C ARG A 298 -16.80 -17.54 -5.45
N ALA A 299 -16.36 -17.55 -4.21
CA ALA A 299 -15.81 -18.73 -3.55
C ALA A 299 -16.18 -18.77 -2.06
N TRP A 300 -16.34 -19.99 -1.55
CA TRP A 300 -16.53 -20.26 -0.13
C TRP A 300 -15.43 -21.20 0.35
N LEU A 301 -14.70 -20.76 1.37
CA LEU A 301 -13.61 -21.53 1.98
C LEU A 301 -13.79 -21.59 3.50
N GLU A 302 -13.15 -22.56 4.13
CA GLU A 302 -13.03 -22.64 5.57
C GLU A 302 -11.74 -21.95 6.05
N PHE A 303 -11.81 -21.40 7.26
CA PHE A 303 -10.63 -20.79 7.91
C PHE A 303 -9.50 -21.80 8.05
N SER A 304 -9.80 -23.04 8.46
CA SER A 304 -8.82 -24.11 8.61
C SER A 304 -8.07 -24.42 7.32
N GLU A 305 -8.74 -24.33 6.19
CA GLU A 305 -8.11 -24.55 4.88
C GLU A 305 -7.25 -23.34 4.46
N LEU A 306 -7.83 -22.15 4.50
CA LEU A 306 -7.18 -20.95 3.93
C LEU A 306 -6.11 -20.34 4.85
N CYS A 307 -6.33 -20.39 6.16
CA CYS A 307 -5.44 -19.83 7.17
C CYS A 307 -4.69 -20.89 7.98
N GLY A 308 -5.25 -22.10 8.14
CA GLY A 308 -4.60 -23.21 8.83
C GLY A 308 -3.45 -23.83 8.02
N ASN A 309 -3.59 -23.94 6.71
CA ASN A 309 -2.56 -24.47 5.82
C ASN A 309 -1.55 -23.39 5.40
N ALA A 310 -0.40 -23.81 4.85
CA ALA A 310 0.71 -22.93 4.47
C ALA A 310 0.46 -22.20 3.14
N HIS A 311 -0.59 -21.39 3.08
CA HIS A 311 -0.85 -20.51 1.95
C HIS A 311 -0.12 -19.17 2.09
N SER A 312 0.30 -18.63 0.95
CA SER A 312 1.04 -17.37 0.86
C SER A 312 0.14 -16.18 0.47
N THR A 313 0.66 -14.98 0.60
CA THR A 313 0.05 -13.75 0.08
C THR A 313 -0.27 -13.84 -1.41
N ALA A 314 0.60 -14.51 -2.19
CA ALA A 314 0.40 -14.69 -3.63
C ALA A 314 -0.82 -15.57 -3.92
N ASP A 315 -1.10 -16.58 -3.08
CA ASP A 315 -2.28 -17.44 -3.22
C ASP A 315 -3.56 -16.67 -2.94
N PHE A 316 -3.56 -15.80 -1.93
CA PHE A 316 -4.70 -14.93 -1.63
C PHE A 316 -4.98 -13.93 -2.76
N LEU A 317 -3.95 -13.32 -3.33
CA LEU A 317 -4.09 -12.44 -4.49
C LEU A 317 -4.66 -13.17 -5.70
N TRP A 318 -4.14 -14.37 -5.97
CA TRP A 318 -4.62 -15.20 -7.06
C TRP A 318 -6.12 -15.58 -6.90
N LEU A 319 -6.51 -15.93 -5.67
CA LEU A 319 -7.89 -16.27 -5.33
C LEU A 319 -8.82 -15.06 -5.51
N LEU A 320 -8.45 -13.92 -4.94
CA LEU A 320 -9.29 -12.71 -4.94
C LEU A 320 -9.41 -12.06 -6.32
N GLN A 321 -8.40 -12.20 -7.19
CA GLN A 321 -8.50 -11.77 -8.59
C GLN A 321 -9.56 -12.56 -9.38
N ARG A 322 -9.78 -13.84 -9.05
CA ARG A 322 -10.75 -14.71 -9.69
C ARG A 322 -12.11 -14.72 -9.00
N CYS A 323 -12.09 -14.58 -7.69
CA CYS A 323 -13.26 -14.62 -6.82
C CYS A 323 -13.30 -13.35 -5.94
N PRO A 324 -13.64 -12.17 -6.50
CA PRO A 324 -13.73 -10.93 -5.74
C PRO A 324 -14.84 -10.95 -4.68
N ARG A 325 -15.68 -11.97 -4.65
CA ARG A 325 -16.68 -12.20 -3.61
C ARG A 325 -16.33 -13.49 -2.86
N LEU A 326 -15.84 -13.33 -1.62
CA LEU A 326 -15.29 -14.41 -0.81
C LEU A 326 -16.10 -14.62 0.47
N ALA A 327 -16.52 -15.85 0.74
CA ALA A 327 -17.03 -16.25 2.04
C ALA A 327 -15.98 -17.10 2.78
N LEU A 328 -15.73 -16.74 4.04
CA LEU A 328 -14.84 -17.44 4.96
C LEU A 328 -15.66 -17.94 6.16
N SER A 329 -15.76 -19.26 6.31
CA SER A 329 -16.53 -19.89 7.41
C SER A 329 -15.60 -20.48 8.48
N GLY A 330 -16.16 -20.65 9.68
CA GLY A 330 -15.48 -21.33 10.79
C GLY A 330 -14.29 -20.53 11.34
N VAL A 331 -14.36 -19.20 11.35
CA VAL A 331 -13.31 -18.38 11.94
C VAL A 331 -13.38 -18.50 13.46
N PRO A 332 -12.36 -19.10 14.10
CA PRO A 332 -12.31 -19.30 15.55
C PRO A 332 -11.89 -18.00 16.28
N THR A 333 -11.86 -18.05 17.61
CA THR A 333 -11.19 -17.00 18.41
C THR A 333 -9.69 -17.02 18.11
N LEU A 334 -9.10 -15.88 17.78
CA LEU A 334 -7.70 -15.80 17.33
C LEU A 334 -6.69 -16.06 18.44
N ASP A 335 -7.05 -15.83 19.69
CA ASP A 335 -6.21 -16.08 20.87
C ASP A 335 -5.87 -17.56 21.06
N SER A 336 -6.69 -18.47 20.54
CA SER A 336 -6.50 -19.91 20.59
C SER A 336 -5.75 -20.51 19.40
N GLN A 337 -5.39 -19.67 18.42
CA GLN A 337 -4.80 -20.12 17.16
C GLN A 337 -3.28 -19.96 17.11
N PRO A 338 -2.58 -20.80 16.34
CA PRO A 338 -1.16 -20.59 16.05
C PRO A 338 -0.87 -19.21 15.45
N THR A 339 0.25 -18.62 15.83
CA THR A 339 0.67 -17.28 15.39
C THR A 339 0.67 -17.10 13.88
N ASP A 340 1.09 -18.13 13.15
CA ASP A 340 1.17 -18.11 11.69
C ASP A 340 -0.22 -18.21 11.02
N ALA A 341 -1.19 -18.91 11.62
CA ALA A 341 -2.58 -18.90 11.18
C ALA A 341 -3.21 -17.52 11.38
N CYS A 342 -2.97 -16.88 12.53
CA CYS A 342 -3.40 -15.52 12.78
C CYS A 342 -2.80 -14.53 11.78
N GLN A 343 -1.51 -14.67 11.47
CA GLN A 343 -0.84 -13.81 10.49
C GLN A 343 -1.42 -13.99 9.08
N ARG A 344 -1.74 -15.22 8.68
CA ARG A 344 -2.40 -15.49 7.38
C ARG A 344 -3.79 -14.87 7.33
N PHE A 345 -4.57 -14.94 8.43
CA PHE A 345 -5.87 -14.29 8.50
C PHE A 345 -5.75 -12.75 8.39
N ILE A 346 -4.79 -12.15 9.10
CA ILE A 346 -4.48 -10.72 9.00
C ILE A 346 -4.16 -10.34 7.55
N ASN A 347 -3.27 -11.10 6.91
CA ASN A 347 -2.87 -10.87 5.53
C ASN A 347 -4.06 -11.00 4.56
N LEU A 348 -4.91 -12.03 4.74
CA LEU A 348 -6.10 -12.23 3.92
C LEU A 348 -7.06 -11.04 4.00
N VAL A 349 -7.39 -10.59 5.22
CA VAL A 349 -8.28 -9.43 5.45
C VAL A 349 -7.70 -8.17 4.82
N ASP A 350 -6.41 -7.97 4.99
CA ASP A 350 -5.70 -6.80 4.45
C ASP A 350 -5.71 -6.82 2.91
N ILE A 351 -5.37 -7.93 2.30
CA ILE A 351 -5.35 -8.07 0.83
C ILE A 351 -6.77 -7.96 0.26
N ALA A 352 -7.76 -8.60 0.88
CA ALA A 352 -9.14 -8.54 0.42
C ALA A 352 -9.68 -7.11 0.44
N TYR A 353 -9.40 -6.38 1.51
CA TYR A 353 -9.77 -4.97 1.63
C TYR A 353 -9.11 -4.09 0.56
N ASP A 354 -7.79 -4.25 0.38
CA ASP A 354 -7.01 -3.45 -0.57
C ASP A 354 -7.35 -3.79 -2.03
N ALA A 355 -7.73 -5.05 -2.31
CA ALA A 355 -8.22 -5.49 -3.61
C ALA A 355 -9.67 -5.03 -3.91
N GLY A 356 -10.37 -4.41 -2.96
CA GLY A 356 -11.78 -4.04 -3.10
C GLY A 356 -12.71 -5.25 -3.19
N ALA A 357 -12.29 -6.39 -2.64
CA ALA A 357 -13.11 -7.60 -2.61
C ALA A 357 -14.27 -7.45 -1.61
N THR A 358 -15.37 -8.15 -1.84
CA THR A 358 -16.48 -8.23 -0.89
C THR A 358 -16.38 -9.51 -0.09
N VAL A 359 -16.31 -9.43 1.24
CA VAL A 359 -16.06 -10.60 2.10
C VAL A 359 -17.20 -10.83 3.08
N LEU A 360 -17.62 -12.08 3.22
CA LEU A 360 -18.45 -12.52 4.35
C LEU A 360 -17.62 -13.40 5.27
N ILE A 361 -17.58 -13.05 6.56
CA ILE A 361 -16.90 -13.82 7.61
C ILE A 361 -17.95 -14.44 8.52
N SER A 362 -17.94 -15.76 8.66
CA SER A 362 -18.73 -16.46 9.69
C SER A 362 -17.81 -16.97 10.79
N SER A 363 -18.01 -16.46 12.02
CA SER A 363 -17.15 -16.70 13.17
C SER A 363 -17.90 -17.32 14.34
N GLU A 364 -17.16 -18.01 15.20
CA GLU A 364 -17.66 -18.58 16.46
C GLU A 364 -17.97 -17.50 17.50
N SER A 365 -17.35 -16.32 17.38
CA SER A 365 -17.43 -15.25 18.38
C SER A 365 -17.87 -13.93 17.78
N SER A 366 -18.33 -13.01 18.64
CA SER A 366 -18.61 -11.64 18.23
C SER A 366 -17.34 -10.97 17.70
N LEU A 367 -17.52 -9.98 16.83
CA LEU A 367 -16.41 -9.22 16.24
C LEU A 367 -15.53 -8.56 17.31
N GLU A 368 -16.15 -8.06 18.40
CA GLU A 368 -15.41 -7.48 19.50
C GLU A 368 -14.49 -8.50 20.20
N ARG A 369 -15.00 -9.72 20.42
CA ARG A 369 -14.22 -10.80 21.05
C ARG A 369 -13.12 -11.28 20.13
N LEU A 370 -13.38 -11.45 18.85
CA LEU A 370 -12.38 -11.78 17.84
C LEU A 370 -11.23 -10.76 17.88
N CYS A 371 -11.55 -9.48 18.08
CA CYS A 371 -10.58 -8.40 18.07
C CYS A 371 -9.82 -8.19 19.39
N ARG A 372 -10.27 -8.75 20.52
CA ARG A 372 -9.62 -8.56 21.83
C ARG A 372 -8.37 -9.41 22.05
N GLY A 373 -8.27 -10.54 21.40
CA GLY A 373 -7.32 -11.60 21.77
C GLY A 373 -6.00 -11.64 20.98
N SER A 374 -5.81 -10.81 19.96
CA SER A 374 -4.62 -10.94 19.12
C SER A 374 -3.42 -10.15 19.66
N PRO A 375 -2.30 -10.83 19.99
CA PRO A 375 -1.06 -10.17 20.42
C PRO A 375 -0.28 -9.51 19.27
N HIS A 376 -0.74 -9.62 18.02
CA HIS A 376 -0.06 -9.09 16.86
C HIS A 376 -0.17 -7.57 16.76
N GLN A 377 0.96 -6.89 16.61
CA GLN A 377 1.01 -5.43 16.44
C GLN A 377 0.23 -4.94 15.21
N ASP A 378 0.20 -5.74 14.14
CA ASP A 378 -0.51 -5.41 12.89
C ASP A 378 -2.04 -5.58 13.00
N PHE A 379 -2.53 -6.21 14.06
CA PHE A 379 -3.96 -6.48 14.23
C PHE A 379 -4.82 -5.22 14.39
N ALA A 380 -4.24 -4.10 14.82
CA ALA A 380 -4.97 -2.83 14.94
C ALA A 380 -5.53 -2.35 13.60
N ARG A 381 -4.79 -2.56 12.50
CA ARG A 381 -5.22 -2.25 11.14
C ARG A 381 -6.33 -3.20 10.68
N THR A 382 -6.12 -4.48 10.86
CA THR A 382 -7.10 -5.52 10.53
C THR A 382 -8.41 -5.32 11.31
N ARG A 383 -8.34 -4.98 12.61
CA ARG A 383 -9.49 -4.62 13.43
C ARG A 383 -10.29 -3.43 12.85
N SER A 384 -9.60 -2.38 12.41
CA SER A 384 -10.24 -1.23 11.79
C SER A 384 -10.94 -1.58 10.47
N ARG A 385 -10.42 -2.54 9.69
CA ARG A 385 -11.04 -3.04 8.47
C ARG A 385 -12.25 -3.92 8.77
N LEU A 386 -12.11 -4.80 9.75
CA LEU A 386 -13.19 -5.68 10.19
C LEU A 386 -14.36 -4.90 10.80
N SER A 387 -14.11 -3.78 11.50
CA SER A 387 -15.16 -2.93 12.05
C SER A 387 -16.04 -2.24 11.01
N GLN A 388 -15.66 -2.27 9.73
CA GLN A 388 -16.45 -1.75 8.61
C GLN A 388 -17.38 -2.82 8.00
N LEU A 389 -17.29 -4.06 8.45
CA LEU A 389 -18.25 -5.10 8.06
C LEU A 389 -19.60 -4.85 8.72
N ARG A 390 -20.69 -5.23 8.05
CA ARG A 390 -22.01 -5.29 8.65
C ARG A 390 -22.08 -6.50 9.57
N VAL A 391 -22.36 -6.29 10.85
CA VAL A 391 -22.41 -7.36 11.84
C VAL A 391 -23.84 -7.89 11.96
N HIS A 392 -24.00 -9.23 11.82
CA HIS A 392 -25.23 -9.95 11.99
C HIS A 392 -25.07 -10.95 13.13
N GLU A 393 -25.88 -10.79 14.21
CA GLU A 393 -26.00 -11.75 15.28
C GLU A 393 -27.17 -12.70 15.00
N LEU A 394 -26.88 -13.98 14.82
CA LEU A 394 -27.89 -14.99 14.57
C LEU A 394 -28.32 -15.63 15.88
N HIS A 395 -29.60 -15.52 16.22
CA HIS A 395 -30.13 -16.24 17.36
C HIS A 395 -30.21 -17.74 17.04
N VAL A 396 -29.58 -18.56 17.89
CA VAL A 396 -29.79 -20.00 17.89
C VAL A 396 -31.20 -20.21 18.44
N SER A 397 -32.20 -20.39 17.57
CA SER A 397 -33.50 -20.85 17.99
C SER A 397 -33.34 -22.32 18.43
N GLU A 398 -33.34 -22.55 19.74
CA GLU A 398 -33.57 -23.89 20.29
C GLU A 398 -34.89 -24.41 19.70
N GLY A 399 -34.81 -25.53 19.00
CA GLY A 399 -35.90 -26.06 18.18
C GLY A 399 -37.20 -26.28 18.93
N ILE A 400 -38.23 -25.58 18.52
CA ILE A 400 -39.63 -26.02 18.48
C ILE A 400 -40.27 -25.31 17.27
N GLY A 401 -40.62 -26.11 16.29
CA GLY A 401 -41.56 -25.92 15.19
C GLY A 401 -41.88 -24.55 14.62
N HIS A 402 -41.67 -24.44 13.29
CA HIS A 402 -42.32 -23.53 12.34
C HIS A 402 -42.30 -22.04 12.63
N GLY A 403 -41.45 -21.31 11.93
CA GLY A 403 -41.56 -19.85 11.85
C GLY A 403 -40.23 -19.18 11.40
N ALA A 404 -40.32 -18.38 10.37
CA ALA A 404 -39.23 -17.65 9.74
C ALA A 404 -38.35 -16.94 10.76
N GLY A 405 -37.03 -17.23 10.75
CA GLY A 405 -36.04 -16.55 11.58
C GLY A 405 -35.92 -15.08 11.18
N GLY A 406 -36.25 -14.18 12.09
CA GLY A 406 -36.09 -12.74 11.92
C GLY A 406 -34.62 -12.35 12.12
N VAL A 407 -34.06 -11.64 11.15
CA VAL A 407 -32.77 -10.97 11.25
C VAL A 407 -33.00 -9.64 11.97
N ILE A 408 -32.31 -9.40 13.07
CA ILE A 408 -32.32 -8.08 13.71
C ILE A 408 -31.03 -7.38 13.31
N ASP A 409 -31.14 -6.38 12.46
CA ASP A 409 -30.05 -5.43 12.17
C ASP A 409 -29.86 -4.53 13.41
N LYS A 410 -28.72 -4.62 14.05
CA LYS A 410 -28.30 -3.59 15.03
C LYS A 410 -27.35 -2.63 14.32
N GLU A 411 -27.82 -1.44 14.07
CA GLU A 411 -26.97 -0.30 13.73
C GLU A 411 -26.21 0.16 14.99
N PHE A 412 -24.91 0.18 14.94
CA PHE A 412 -24.04 0.84 15.91
C PHE A 412 -23.32 2.02 15.25
#